data_3da5d9bca8f2b857711bf4bc142a58b5
#
_entry.id   3da5d9bca8f2b857711bf4bc142a58b5
#
_cell.length_a   1.000
_cell.length_b   1.000
_cell.length_c   1.000
_cell.angle_alpha   90.00
_cell.angle_beta   90.00
_cell.angle_gamma   90.00
#
_symmetry.space_group_name_H-M   'P 1'
#
loop_
_entity.id
_entity.type
_entity.pdbx_description
1 polymer ?
#
loop_
_entity_poly.entity_id
_entity_poly.type
_entity_poly.pdbx_seq_one_letter_code
_entity_poly.pdbx_strand_id
1 'polypeptide(L)'
;MKRLIVFFFVNIAIICAQNINLYLTLIQKGRYEEVMENLPDLLSRYPNDPGVYYIQALINKDGDSSLSQYQNLIDNYPDSDYASMSAMKIGEYLFARGLYSQASIHLKQTIFDFPKGDNHQRAMDLMVNSYIATGEEDSAKVSLLLIKSLYPSLNYNKYGLDYSENNKRDPKLVRLDRNTISERINIVKARRAKSKTKKQVSKPWVIQVGAFGKYTNANRLKKQLQNSGYKTEVHKINSNGKRLHAVRIERYQSKTEAEKIGRSLKSKFGLDFRVINSPK
;
A
#
# COMPACT_ATOMS: atom_id res chain seq x y z
N MET A 1 17.56 44.43 9.97
CA MET A 1 17.18 43.81 8.69
C MET A 1 16.90 42.29 8.78
N LYS A 2 17.65 41.47 9.51
CA LYS A 2 17.39 40.01 9.63
C LYS A 2 16.02 39.61 10.22
N ARG A 3 15.45 40.41 11.16
CA ARG A 3 14.13 40.12 11.76
C ARG A 3 12.94 40.39 10.81
N LEU A 4 13.10 41.31 9.87
CA LEU A 4 12.05 41.63 8.87
C LEU A 4 11.88 40.52 7.82
N ILE A 5 12.99 39.87 7.45
CA ILE A 5 13.01 38.77 6.46
C ILE A 5 12.28 37.52 7.02
N VAL A 6 12.48 37.21 8.32
CA VAL A 6 11.80 36.07 8.96
C VAL A 6 10.27 36.29 9.00
N PHE A 7 9.82 37.54 9.24
CA PHE A 7 8.38 37.86 9.26
C PHE A 7 7.74 37.76 7.86
N PHE A 8 8.50 38.03 6.80
CA PHE A 8 8.00 37.93 5.43
C PHE A 8 7.84 36.46 4.98
N PHE A 9 8.76 35.56 5.37
CA PHE A 9 8.66 34.12 5.07
C PHE A 9 7.51 33.45 5.84
N VAL A 10 7.27 33.84 7.08
CA VAL A 10 6.12 33.30 7.87
C VAL A 10 4.78 33.72 7.25
N ASN A 11 4.67 34.95 6.73
CA ASN A 11 3.43 35.39 6.08
C ASN A 11 3.15 34.68 4.75
N ILE A 12 4.18 34.31 3.96
CA ILE A 12 4.00 33.58 2.70
C ILE A 12 3.52 32.15 2.99
N ALA A 13 4.04 31.48 4.03
CA ALA A 13 3.59 30.16 4.43
C ALA A 13 2.11 30.15 4.88
N ILE A 14 1.67 31.18 5.59
CA ILE A 14 0.26 31.31 6.04
C ILE A 14 -0.69 31.53 4.84
N ILE A 15 -0.28 32.30 3.82
CA ILE A 15 -1.08 32.54 2.62
C ILE A 15 -1.25 31.26 1.80
N CYS A 16 -0.21 30.44 1.68
CA CYS A 16 -0.30 29.15 0.98
C CYS A 16 -1.26 28.19 1.68
N ALA A 17 -1.18 28.09 3.00
CA ALA A 17 -2.08 27.22 3.79
C ALA A 17 -3.56 27.62 3.66
N GLN A 18 -3.85 28.92 3.56
CA GLN A 18 -5.21 29.42 3.35
C GLN A 18 -5.79 29.01 1.99
N ASN A 19 -4.99 29.01 0.93
CA ASN A 19 -5.45 28.63 -0.40
C ASN A 19 -5.80 27.13 -0.48
N ILE A 20 -4.98 26.26 0.05
CA ILE A 20 -5.24 24.80 0.04
C ILE A 20 -6.53 24.47 0.78
N ASN A 21 -6.76 25.02 1.98
CA ASN A 21 -7.97 24.81 2.75
C ASN A 21 -9.23 25.30 2.03
N LEU A 22 -9.14 26.38 1.26
CA LEU A 22 -10.24 26.87 0.42
C LEU A 22 -10.61 25.81 -0.63
N TYR A 23 -9.64 25.28 -1.37
CA TYR A 23 -9.89 24.25 -2.38
C TYR A 23 -10.41 22.94 -1.78
N LEU A 24 -9.91 22.51 -0.63
CA LEU A 24 -10.45 21.37 0.08
C LEU A 24 -11.92 21.59 0.49
N THR A 25 -12.26 22.80 0.92
CA THR A 25 -13.64 23.17 1.23
C THR A 25 -14.54 23.18 0.00
N LEU A 26 -14.05 23.62 -1.15
CA LEU A 26 -14.78 23.55 -2.41
C LEU A 26 -15.06 22.10 -2.83
N ILE A 27 -14.07 21.22 -2.70
CA ILE A 27 -14.21 19.78 -2.96
C ILE A 27 -15.26 19.16 -2.05
N GLN A 28 -15.22 19.46 -0.74
CA GLN A 28 -16.22 18.97 0.23
C GLN A 28 -17.65 19.44 -0.11
N LYS A 29 -17.79 20.61 -0.74
CA LYS A 29 -19.07 21.15 -1.23
C LYS A 29 -19.47 20.61 -2.60
N GLY A 30 -18.69 19.72 -3.19
CA GLY A 30 -18.94 19.14 -4.52
C GLY A 30 -18.62 20.07 -5.70
N ARG A 31 -17.95 21.20 -5.46
CA ARG A 31 -17.60 22.19 -6.50
C ARG A 31 -16.29 21.81 -7.22
N TYR A 32 -16.27 20.62 -7.80
CA TYR A 32 -15.07 20.04 -8.42
C TYR A 32 -14.60 20.83 -9.65
N GLU A 33 -15.52 21.34 -10.45
CA GLU A 33 -15.23 22.08 -11.68
C GLU A 33 -14.37 23.31 -11.39
N GLU A 34 -14.72 24.07 -10.37
CA GLU A 34 -13.95 25.28 -10.00
C GLU A 34 -12.52 24.93 -9.57
N VAL A 35 -12.36 23.82 -8.89
CA VAL A 35 -11.03 23.35 -8.47
C VAL A 35 -10.23 22.89 -9.69
N MET A 36 -10.86 22.20 -10.63
CA MET A 36 -10.22 21.73 -11.86
C MET A 36 -9.77 22.90 -12.75
N GLU A 37 -10.56 23.97 -12.86
CA GLU A 37 -10.21 25.16 -13.63
C GLU A 37 -8.98 25.89 -13.05
N ASN A 38 -8.86 25.90 -11.72
CA ASN A 38 -7.75 26.58 -11.03
C ASN A 38 -6.51 25.70 -10.84
N LEU A 39 -6.60 24.37 -11.02
CA LEU A 39 -5.50 23.45 -10.77
C LEU A 39 -4.24 23.71 -11.59
N PRO A 40 -4.29 24.03 -12.92
CA PRO A 40 -3.09 24.33 -13.69
C PRO A 40 -2.32 25.54 -13.16
N ASP A 41 -3.04 26.58 -12.73
CA ASP A 41 -2.45 27.77 -12.11
C ASP A 41 -1.80 27.46 -10.75
N LEU A 42 -2.46 26.64 -9.93
CA LEU A 42 -1.90 26.16 -8.65
C LEU A 42 -0.60 25.38 -8.86
N LEU A 43 -0.59 24.43 -9.78
CA LEU A 43 0.60 23.63 -10.10
C LEU A 43 1.76 24.50 -10.62
N SER A 44 1.44 25.55 -11.40
CA SER A 44 2.43 26.49 -11.91
C SER A 44 3.02 27.38 -10.82
N ARG A 45 2.17 27.88 -9.90
CA ARG A 45 2.60 28.78 -8.83
C ARG A 45 3.27 28.06 -7.67
N TYR A 46 2.86 26.83 -7.41
CA TYR A 46 3.30 26.06 -6.24
C TYR A 46 3.76 24.64 -6.64
N PRO A 47 4.81 24.54 -7.48
CA PRO A 47 5.23 23.26 -8.08
C PRO A 47 5.79 22.25 -7.10
N ASN A 48 6.04 22.62 -5.84
CA ASN A 48 6.58 21.73 -4.79
C ASN A 48 5.70 21.69 -3.54
N ASP A 49 4.43 22.11 -3.65
CA ASP A 49 3.51 22.09 -2.51
C ASP A 49 2.76 20.76 -2.44
N PRO A 50 2.95 19.96 -1.39
CA PRO A 50 2.28 18.68 -1.24
C PRO A 50 0.74 18.80 -1.15
N GLY A 51 0.20 19.93 -0.69
CA GLY A 51 -1.23 20.18 -0.67
C GLY A 51 -1.82 20.34 -2.07
N VAL A 52 -1.09 20.94 -2.99
CA VAL A 52 -1.51 21.05 -4.40
C VAL A 52 -1.53 19.67 -5.07
N TYR A 53 -0.51 18.83 -4.82
CA TYR A 53 -0.50 17.45 -5.30
C TYR A 53 -1.62 16.60 -4.69
N TYR A 54 -1.93 16.84 -3.42
CA TYR A 54 -3.06 16.17 -2.76
C TYR A 54 -4.39 16.55 -3.43
N ILE A 55 -4.63 17.85 -3.70
CA ILE A 55 -5.81 18.32 -4.43
C ILE A 55 -5.87 17.68 -5.81
N GLN A 56 -4.76 17.65 -6.55
CA GLN A 56 -4.67 17.04 -7.88
C GLN A 56 -5.12 15.56 -7.83
N ALA A 57 -4.61 14.80 -6.87
CA ALA A 57 -4.99 13.41 -6.69
C ALA A 57 -6.46 13.24 -6.29
N LEU A 58 -6.99 14.15 -5.47
CA LEU A 58 -8.33 14.08 -4.91
C LEU A 58 -9.43 14.34 -5.95
N ILE A 59 -9.17 15.21 -6.94
CA ILE A 59 -10.13 15.54 -8.00
C ILE A 59 -9.93 14.70 -9.28
N ASN A 60 -8.94 13.84 -9.31
CA ASN A 60 -8.71 12.98 -10.46
C ASN A 60 -9.86 11.97 -10.60
N LYS A 61 -10.48 11.93 -11.79
CA LYS A 61 -11.61 11.04 -12.09
C LYS A 61 -11.18 9.59 -12.33
N ASP A 62 -9.90 9.35 -12.65
CA ASP A 62 -9.34 8.01 -12.78
C ASP A 62 -8.73 7.54 -11.45
N GLY A 63 -9.38 6.58 -10.81
CA GLY A 63 -8.98 6.07 -9.50
C GLY A 63 -7.60 5.42 -9.48
N ASP A 64 -7.19 4.72 -10.54
CA ASP A 64 -5.85 4.10 -10.60
C ASP A 64 -4.76 5.16 -10.76
N SER A 65 -5.03 6.23 -11.51
CA SER A 65 -4.17 7.40 -11.59
C SER A 65 -4.10 8.17 -10.27
N SER A 66 -5.24 8.35 -9.59
CA SER A 66 -5.31 8.93 -8.25
C SER A 66 -4.43 8.18 -7.26
N LEU A 67 -4.50 6.84 -7.23
CA LEU A 67 -3.64 6.01 -6.37
C LEU A 67 -2.16 6.27 -6.61
N SER A 68 -1.76 6.33 -7.88
CA SER A 68 -0.36 6.60 -8.25
C SER A 68 0.08 7.98 -7.79
N GLN A 69 -0.80 8.98 -7.88
CA GLN A 69 -0.53 10.35 -7.42
C GLN A 69 -0.41 10.42 -5.90
N TYR A 70 -1.30 9.74 -5.14
CA TYR A 70 -1.18 9.65 -3.68
C TYR A 70 0.11 8.95 -3.26
N GLN A 71 0.49 7.85 -3.91
CA GLN A 71 1.75 7.17 -3.60
C GLN A 71 2.96 8.06 -3.88
N ASN A 72 2.98 8.76 -5.02
CA ASN A 72 4.05 9.70 -5.34
C ASN A 72 4.16 10.83 -4.31
N LEU A 73 3.03 11.31 -3.76
CA LEU A 73 3.04 12.32 -2.71
C LEU A 73 3.66 11.76 -1.42
N ILE A 74 3.30 10.56 -1.01
CA ILE A 74 3.88 9.90 0.16
C ILE A 74 5.39 9.71 0.00
N ASP A 75 5.83 9.25 -1.19
CA ASP A 75 7.23 8.95 -1.46
C ASP A 75 8.12 10.22 -1.49
N ASN A 76 7.57 11.34 -1.99
CA ASN A 76 8.33 12.58 -2.15
C ASN A 76 8.20 13.55 -0.95
N TYR A 77 7.11 13.46 -0.19
CA TYR A 77 6.81 14.36 0.94
C TYR A 77 6.34 13.60 2.18
N PRO A 78 7.13 12.62 2.70
CA PRO A 78 6.70 11.70 3.77
C PRO A 78 6.34 12.41 5.08
N ASP A 79 6.97 13.56 5.35
CA ASP A 79 6.77 14.33 6.58
C ASP A 79 5.60 15.34 6.49
N SER A 80 4.92 15.40 5.34
CA SER A 80 3.77 16.28 5.16
C SER A 80 2.50 15.68 5.76
N ASP A 81 1.62 16.52 6.32
CA ASP A 81 0.29 16.12 6.76
C ASP A 81 -0.53 15.49 5.62
N TYR A 82 -0.29 15.94 4.38
CA TYR A 82 -0.92 15.39 3.18
C TYR A 82 -0.45 13.98 2.83
N ALA A 83 0.74 13.53 3.31
CA ALA A 83 1.17 12.15 3.16
C ALA A 83 0.28 11.20 3.97
N SER A 84 0.00 11.55 5.23
CA SER A 84 -0.94 10.82 6.09
C SER A 84 -2.35 10.77 5.47
N MET A 85 -2.84 11.90 4.95
CA MET A 85 -4.13 11.98 4.28
C MET A 85 -4.15 11.14 2.98
N SER A 86 -3.07 11.13 2.22
CA SER A 86 -2.92 10.33 1.00
C SER A 86 -2.91 8.84 1.30
N ALA A 87 -2.18 8.40 2.33
CA ALA A 87 -2.18 7.01 2.78
C ALA A 87 -3.59 6.56 3.19
N MET A 88 -4.33 7.42 3.89
CA MET A 88 -5.74 7.15 4.22
C MET A 88 -6.60 6.99 2.95
N LYS A 89 -6.43 7.86 1.93
CA LYS A 89 -7.17 7.79 0.66
C LYS A 89 -6.88 6.50 -0.11
N ILE A 90 -5.65 6.03 -0.13
CA ILE A 90 -5.30 4.73 -0.71
C ILE A 90 -6.04 3.60 0.02
N GLY A 91 -6.07 3.62 1.36
CA GLY A 91 -6.80 2.63 2.16
C GLY A 91 -8.31 2.64 1.88
N GLU A 92 -8.91 3.83 1.79
CA GLU A 92 -10.33 4.02 1.44
C GLU A 92 -10.64 3.46 0.04
N TYR A 93 -9.77 3.71 -0.94
CA TYR A 93 -9.92 3.21 -2.30
C TYR A 93 -9.84 1.69 -2.36
N LEU A 94 -8.85 1.09 -1.71
CA LEU A 94 -8.70 -0.37 -1.63
C LEU A 94 -9.94 -1.01 -1.01
N PHE A 95 -10.45 -0.43 0.07
CA PHE A 95 -11.67 -0.88 0.74
C PHE A 95 -12.90 -0.79 -0.20
N ALA A 96 -13.10 0.35 -0.84
CA ALA A 96 -14.21 0.59 -1.76
C ALA A 96 -14.19 -0.34 -2.99
N ARG A 97 -13.00 -0.77 -3.42
CA ARG A 97 -12.82 -1.74 -4.51
C ARG A 97 -13.00 -3.20 -4.07
N GLY A 98 -13.28 -3.46 -2.79
CA GLY A 98 -13.39 -4.81 -2.24
C GLY A 98 -12.04 -5.54 -2.10
N LEU A 99 -10.93 -4.83 -2.17
CA LEU A 99 -9.57 -5.37 -2.01
C LEU A 99 -9.22 -5.46 -0.52
N TYR A 100 -10.07 -6.12 0.26
CA TYR A 100 -10.03 -6.08 1.73
C TYR A 100 -8.72 -6.58 2.33
N SER A 101 -8.11 -7.64 1.81
CA SER A 101 -6.80 -8.11 2.31
C SER A 101 -5.70 -7.07 2.13
N GLN A 102 -5.73 -6.31 1.03
CA GLN A 102 -4.78 -5.23 0.80
C GLN A 102 -5.12 -4.01 1.66
N ALA A 103 -6.41 -3.68 1.78
CA ALA A 103 -6.89 -2.58 2.58
C ALA A 103 -6.52 -2.75 4.06
N SER A 104 -6.71 -3.94 4.66
CA SER A 104 -6.38 -4.21 6.04
C SER A 104 -4.90 -4.01 6.35
N ILE A 105 -4.02 -4.50 5.47
CA ILE A 105 -2.57 -4.34 5.61
C ILE A 105 -2.17 -2.87 5.46
N HIS A 106 -2.65 -2.20 4.41
CA HIS A 106 -2.31 -0.81 4.13
C HIS A 106 -2.79 0.14 5.24
N LEU A 107 -4.05 0.00 5.68
CA LEU A 107 -4.62 0.82 6.75
C LEU A 107 -3.91 0.61 8.09
N LYS A 108 -3.52 -0.63 8.39
CA LYS A 108 -2.68 -0.92 9.55
C LYS A 108 -1.33 -0.20 9.46
N GLN A 109 -0.65 -0.28 8.33
CA GLN A 109 0.61 0.44 8.10
C GLN A 109 0.42 1.95 8.23
N THR A 110 -0.64 2.52 7.66
CA THR A 110 -0.95 3.95 7.77
C THR A 110 -1.00 4.43 9.22
N ILE A 111 -1.60 3.64 10.13
CA ILE A 111 -1.66 4.00 11.56
C ILE A 111 -0.26 4.04 12.20
N PHE A 112 0.64 3.14 11.80
CA PHE A 112 1.99 3.06 12.38
C PHE A 112 2.98 4.03 11.74
N ASP A 113 2.89 4.22 10.42
CA ASP A 113 3.84 5.06 9.68
C ASP A 113 3.55 6.56 9.89
N PHE A 114 2.30 6.90 10.22
CA PHE A 114 1.88 8.29 10.45
C PHE A 114 1.34 8.51 11.87
N PRO A 115 2.19 8.46 12.91
CA PRO A 115 1.75 8.51 14.32
C PRO A 115 1.06 9.81 14.73
N LYS A 116 1.24 10.89 13.98
CA LYS A 116 0.60 12.21 14.20
C LYS A 116 -0.65 12.42 13.32
N GLY A 117 -1.04 11.43 12.52
CA GLY A 117 -2.18 11.55 11.61
C GLY A 117 -3.52 11.59 12.36
N ASP A 118 -4.43 12.46 11.93
CA ASP A 118 -5.75 12.63 12.57
C ASP A 118 -6.76 11.53 12.21
N ASN A 119 -6.42 10.66 11.27
CA ASN A 119 -7.35 9.68 10.70
C ASN A 119 -7.28 8.28 11.33
N HIS A 120 -6.60 8.11 12.48
CA HIS A 120 -6.37 6.79 13.10
C HIS A 120 -7.67 6.06 13.42
N GLN A 121 -8.69 6.75 13.94
CA GLN A 121 -9.98 6.13 14.24
C GLN A 121 -10.61 5.55 12.96
N ARG A 122 -10.65 6.32 11.88
CA ARG A 122 -11.22 5.89 10.60
C ARG A 122 -10.39 4.78 9.96
N ALA A 123 -9.07 4.88 10.01
CA ALA A 123 -8.16 3.85 9.50
C ALA A 123 -8.35 2.52 10.25
N MET A 124 -8.45 2.57 11.58
CA MET A 124 -8.73 1.42 12.42
C MET A 124 -10.08 0.79 12.10
N ASP A 125 -11.12 1.60 11.93
CA ASP A 125 -12.46 1.13 11.64
C ASP A 125 -12.52 0.39 10.28
N LEU A 126 -11.91 0.95 9.25
CA LEU A 126 -11.85 0.32 7.93
C LEU A 126 -10.94 -0.91 7.92
N MET A 127 -9.83 -0.89 8.66
CA MET A 127 -8.94 -2.03 8.83
C MET A 127 -9.70 -3.23 9.44
N VAL A 128 -10.44 -3.00 10.52
CA VAL A 128 -11.21 -4.06 11.18
C VAL A 128 -12.29 -4.61 10.26
N ASN A 129 -13.05 -3.73 9.59
CA ASN A 129 -14.06 -4.14 8.64
C ASN A 129 -13.46 -4.95 7.48
N SER A 130 -12.25 -4.60 7.05
CA SER A 130 -11.52 -5.34 6.01
C SER A 130 -11.14 -6.75 6.48
N TYR A 131 -10.63 -6.90 7.71
CA TYR A 131 -10.32 -8.21 8.29
C TYR A 131 -11.59 -9.07 8.45
N ILE A 132 -12.70 -8.48 8.91
CA ILE A 132 -13.99 -9.19 9.05
C ILE A 132 -14.47 -9.65 7.68
N ALA A 133 -14.39 -8.81 6.65
CA ALA A 133 -14.79 -9.15 5.29
C ALA A 133 -13.97 -10.31 4.68
N THR A 134 -12.75 -10.53 5.16
CA THR A 134 -11.88 -11.65 4.73
C THR A 134 -11.94 -12.86 5.68
N GLY A 135 -12.73 -12.79 6.77
CA GLY A 135 -12.80 -13.86 7.78
C GLY A 135 -11.58 -13.92 8.71
N GLU A 136 -10.77 -12.85 8.76
CA GLU A 136 -9.54 -12.78 9.55
C GLU A 136 -9.76 -12.11 10.92
N GLU A 137 -10.78 -12.55 11.66
CA GLU A 137 -11.16 -11.93 12.94
C GLU A 137 -10.04 -11.93 13.99
N ASP A 138 -9.22 -12.98 14.03
CA ASP A 138 -8.09 -13.06 14.96
C ASP A 138 -7.01 -12.01 14.61
N SER A 139 -6.77 -11.77 13.32
CA SER A 139 -5.88 -10.70 12.85
C SER A 139 -6.40 -9.32 13.24
N ALA A 140 -7.72 -9.12 13.18
CA ALA A 140 -8.37 -7.89 13.63
C ALA A 140 -8.14 -7.67 15.14
N LYS A 141 -8.41 -8.67 15.98
CA LYS A 141 -8.24 -8.60 17.44
C LYS A 141 -6.79 -8.28 17.84
N VAL A 142 -5.83 -8.98 17.25
CA VAL A 142 -4.40 -8.75 17.51
C VAL A 142 -4.00 -7.33 17.10
N SER A 143 -4.45 -6.86 15.94
CA SER A 143 -4.15 -5.50 15.47
C SER A 143 -4.79 -4.45 16.35
N LEU A 144 -6.04 -4.63 16.78
CA LEU A 144 -6.73 -3.73 17.70
C LEU A 144 -6.02 -3.62 19.06
N LEU A 145 -5.57 -4.74 19.64
CA LEU A 145 -4.84 -4.72 20.91
C LEU A 145 -3.53 -3.96 20.79
N LEU A 146 -2.82 -4.14 19.67
CA LEU A 146 -1.59 -3.41 19.39
C LEU A 146 -1.86 -1.91 19.23
N ILE A 147 -2.86 -1.53 18.44
CA ILE A 147 -3.24 -0.12 18.25
C ILE A 147 -3.70 0.49 19.58
N LYS A 148 -4.46 -0.23 20.39
CA LYS A 148 -4.90 0.23 21.72
C LYS A 148 -3.74 0.54 22.65
N SER A 149 -2.65 -0.24 22.58
CA SER A 149 -1.45 0.03 23.39
C SER A 149 -0.72 1.32 23.00
N LEU A 150 -0.82 1.73 21.73
CA LEU A 150 -0.18 2.94 21.19
C LEU A 150 -1.10 4.17 21.23
N TYR A 151 -2.38 3.96 21.00
CA TYR A 151 -3.40 5.02 20.88
C TYR A 151 -4.60 4.73 21.80
N PRO A 152 -4.43 4.77 23.13
CA PRO A 152 -5.48 4.41 24.08
C PRO A 152 -6.71 5.34 24.03
N SER A 153 -6.58 6.54 23.46
CA SER A 153 -7.65 7.53 23.33
C SER A 153 -8.65 7.25 22.20
N LEU A 154 -8.38 6.30 21.32
CA LEU A 154 -9.32 5.93 20.26
C LEU A 154 -10.53 5.20 20.85
N ASN A 155 -11.66 5.24 20.11
CA ASN A 155 -12.88 4.57 20.55
C ASN A 155 -12.88 3.09 20.14
N TYR A 156 -12.80 2.21 21.14
CA TYR A 156 -12.79 0.75 20.98
C TYR A 156 -14.11 0.08 21.36
N ASN A 157 -15.11 0.83 21.82
CA ASN A 157 -16.35 0.30 22.42
C ASN A 157 -17.06 -0.68 21.49
N LYS A 158 -17.17 -0.32 20.22
CA LYS A 158 -17.83 -1.17 19.20
C LYS A 158 -17.14 -2.50 18.89
N TYR A 159 -15.92 -2.70 19.40
CA TYR A 159 -15.14 -3.93 19.18
C TYR A 159 -15.11 -4.87 20.40
N GLY A 160 -15.89 -4.57 21.42
CA GLY A 160 -15.93 -5.38 22.66
C GLY A 160 -14.62 -5.38 23.43
N LEU A 161 -13.76 -4.38 23.19
CA LEU A 161 -12.50 -4.18 23.91
C LEU A 161 -12.66 -3.20 25.06
N ASP A 162 -13.86 -3.03 25.58
CA ASP A 162 -14.10 -2.24 26.78
C ASP A 162 -13.39 -2.90 27.96
N TYR A 163 -12.37 -2.22 28.44
CA TYR A 163 -11.89 -2.50 29.79
C TYR A 163 -13.00 -2.03 30.73
N SER A 164 -13.88 -2.93 31.08
CA SER A 164 -14.55 -2.85 32.36
C SER A 164 -13.44 -2.83 33.41
N GLU A 165 -13.33 -1.71 34.16
CA GLU A 165 -12.33 -1.52 35.23
C GLU A 165 -12.39 -2.61 36.33
N ASN A 166 -13.36 -3.53 36.26
CA ASN A 166 -13.59 -4.61 37.21
C ASN A 166 -12.77 -5.89 36.98
N ASN A 167 -12.00 -5.99 35.90
CA ASN A 167 -11.01 -7.04 35.75
C ASN A 167 -9.58 -6.48 35.90
N LYS A 168 -9.30 -5.97 37.10
CA LYS A 168 -7.93 -5.84 37.63
C LYS A 168 -7.29 -7.20 37.78
N ARG A 169 -7.06 -7.91 36.71
CA ARG A 169 -5.88 -8.77 36.60
C ARG A 169 -4.78 -7.80 36.21
N ASP A 170 -4.08 -7.26 37.21
CA ASP A 170 -2.75 -6.69 36.99
C ASP A 170 -2.07 -7.62 36.00
N PRO A 171 -1.51 -7.11 34.89
CA PRO A 171 -0.61 -7.90 34.10
C PRO A 171 0.56 -8.20 35.04
N LYS A 172 0.46 -9.32 35.77
CA LYS A 172 1.61 -9.86 36.47
C LYS A 172 2.63 -10.02 35.40
N LEU A 173 3.65 -9.15 35.43
CA LEU A 173 4.88 -9.34 34.71
C LEU A 173 5.40 -10.70 35.19
N VAL A 174 4.93 -11.76 34.51
CA VAL A 174 5.46 -13.10 34.71
C VAL A 174 6.89 -12.98 34.20
N ARG A 175 7.83 -12.82 35.09
CA ARG A 175 9.24 -13.08 34.79
C ARG A 175 9.27 -14.47 34.20
N LEU A 176 9.29 -14.56 32.88
CA LEU A 176 9.47 -15.80 32.17
C LEU A 176 10.84 -16.33 32.59
N ASP A 177 10.83 -17.42 33.37
CA ASP A 177 12.03 -18.14 33.70
C ASP A 177 12.80 -18.53 32.43
N ARG A 178 14.14 -18.52 32.50
CA ARG A 178 15.00 -18.87 31.37
C ARG A 178 14.60 -20.16 30.69
N ASN A 179 14.15 -21.15 31.47
CA ASN A 179 13.71 -22.43 30.93
C ASN A 179 12.44 -22.30 30.10
N THR A 180 11.46 -21.53 30.56
CA THR A 180 10.22 -21.24 29.82
C THR A 180 10.49 -20.47 28.53
N ILE A 181 11.47 -19.53 28.52
CA ILE A 181 11.91 -18.81 27.32
C ILE A 181 12.58 -19.80 26.36
N SER A 182 13.47 -20.67 26.84
CA SER A 182 14.17 -21.67 26.03
C SER A 182 13.21 -22.67 25.41
N GLU A 183 12.21 -23.15 26.15
CA GLU A 183 11.15 -24.00 25.62
C GLU A 183 10.33 -23.32 24.52
N ARG A 184 9.88 -22.10 24.74
CA ARG A 184 9.15 -21.32 23.71
C ARG A 184 9.99 -21.08 22.47
N ILE A 185 11.27 -20.76 22.62
CA ILE A 185 12.20 -20.63 21.50
C ILE A 185 12.34 -21.96 20.75
N ASN A 186 12.45 -23.08 21.45
CA ASN A 186 12.54 -24.41 20.84
C ASN A 186 11.24 -24.80 20.11
N ILE A 187 10.08 -24.50 20.68
CA ILE A 187 8.77 -24.70 20.01
C ILE A 187 8.68 -23.87 18.73
N VAL A 188 9.10 -22.59 18.77
CA VAL A 188 9.10 -21.72 17.59
C VAL A 188 10.11 -22.21 16.54
N LYS A 189 11.31 -22.64 16.97
CA LYS A 189 12.30 -23.24 16.06
C LYS A 189 11.79 -24.54 15.43
N ALA A 190 11.14 -25.41 16.21
CA ALA A 190 10.54 -26.66 15.72
C ALA A 190 9.38 -26.41 14.75
N ARG A 191 8.52 -25.40 15.01
CA ARG A 191 7.48 -24.97 14.07
C ARG A 191 8.07 -24.39 12.78
N ARG A 192 9.12 -23.57 12.86
CA ARG A 192 9.86 -23.05 11.68
C ARG A 192 10.57 -24.17 10.92
N ALA A 193 11.14 -25.16 11.58
CA ALA A 193 11.72 -26.34 10.95
C ALA A 193 10.63 -27.17 10.23
N LYS A 194 9.48 -27.44 10.87
CA LYS A 194 8.33 -28.09 10.24
C LYS A 194 7.71 -27.29 9.10
N SER A 195 7.75 -25.96 9.13
CA SER A 195 7.29 -25.13 8.01
C SER A 195 8.30 -25.13 6.85
N LYS A 196 9.59 -25.30 7.11
CA LYS A 196 10.62 -25.47 6.06
C LYS A 196 10.57 -26.86 5.40
N THR A 197 10.04 -27.88 6.09
CA THR A 197 9.81 -29.23 5.55
C THR A 197 8.46 -29.38 4.84
N LYS A 198 7.58 -28.36 4.83
CA LYS A 198 6.53 -28.30 3.82
C LYS A 198 7.24 -28.27 2.46
N LYS A 199 7.25 -29.42 1.77
CA LYS A 199 7.78 -29.59 0.42
C LYS A 199 7.59 -28.31 -0.35
N GLN A 200 8.69 -27.66 -0.73
CA GLN A 200 8.67 -26.52 -1.62
C GLN A 200 8.06 -27.05 -2.92
N VAL A 201 6.77 -26.81 -3.11
CA VAL A 201 6.07 -27.27 -4.30
C VAL A 201 6.80 -26.65 -5.48
N SER A 202 7.46 -27.46 -6.25
CA SER A 202 8.20 -27.01 -7.43
C SER A 202 7.24 -26.30 -8.38
N LYS A 203 7.52 -25.04 -8.67
CA LYS A 203 6.77 -24.23 -9.63
C LYS A 203 7.63 -23.98 -10.87
N PRO A 204 7.81 -24.98 -11.73
CA PRO A 204 8.78 -24.90 -12.82
C PRO A 204 8.27 -24.10 -14.03
N TRP A 205 6.98 -23.78 -14.09
CA TRP A 205 6.38 -23.15 -15.26
C TRP A 205 6.35 -21.64 -15.14
N VAL A 206 6.85 -20.94 -16.15
CA VAL A 206 6.83 -19.48 -16.28
C VAL A 206 6.17 -19.08 -17.59
N ILE A 207 5.52 -17.90 -17.62
CA ILE A 207 4.91 -17.35 -18.83
C ILE A 207 5.84 -16.25 -19.35
N GLN A 208 6.40 -16.42 -20.54
CA GLN A 208 7.14 -15.38 -21.24
C GLN A 208 6.21 -14.64 -22.18
N VAL A 209 6.08 -13.33 -22.00
CA VAL A 209 5.13 -12.47 -22.74
C VAL A 209 5.82 -11.53 -23.73
N GLY A 210 7.13 -11.54 -23.77
CA GLY A 210 7.92 -10.77 -24.73
C GLY A 210 9.41 -10.95 -24.55
N ALA A 211 10.17 -10.63 -25.61
CA ALA A 211 11.62 -10.59 -25.58
C ALA A 211 12.09 -9.40 -26.43
N PHE A 212 12.87 -8.51 -25.85
CA PHE A 212 13.22 -7.20 -26.41
C PHE A 212 14.73 -7.03 -26.50
N GLY A 213 15.23 -6.42 -27.59
CA GLY A 213 16.64 -6.08 -27.72
C GLY A 213 17.06 -4.95 -26.76
N LYS A 214 16.17 -4.03 -26.43
CA LYS A 214 16.43 -2.94 -25.50
C LYS A 214 15.77 -3.20 -24.15
N TYR A 215 16.54 -3.06 -23.07
CA TYR A 215 16.05 -3.23 -21.69
C TYR A 215 14.89 -2.27 -21.35
N THR A 216 14.93 -1.04 -21.86
CA THR A 216 13.88 -0.05 -21.63
C THR A 216 12.50 -0.53 -22.07
N ASN A 217 12.40 -1.23 -23.21
CA ASN A 217 11.13 -1.77 -23.69
C ASN A 217 10.63 -2.93 -22.82
N ALA A 218 11.54 -3.83 -22.43
CA ALA A 218 11.21 -4.90 -21.49
C ALA A 218 10.74 -4.37 -20.13
N ASN A 219 11.41 -3.32 -19.62
CA ASN A 219 11.06 -2.72 -18.34
C ASN A 219 9.71 -1.97 -18.39
N ARG A 220 9.37 -1.35 -19.53
CA ARG A 220 8.04 -0.74 -19.73
C ARG A 220 6.93 -1.79 -19.62
N LEU A 221 7.07 -2.91 -20.35
CA LEU A 221 6.09 -4.01 -20.28
C LEU A 221 6.05 -4.63 -18.89
N LYS A 222 7.20 -4.81 -18.23
CA LYS A 222 7.26 -5.28 -16.84
C LYS A 222 6.42 -4.39 -15.91
N LYS A 223 6.63 -3.07 -15.94
CA LYS A 223 5.89 -2.11 -15.10
C LYS A 223 4.39 -2.16 -15.39
N GLN A 224 3.99 -2.21 -16.65
CA GLN A 224 2.58 -2.31 -17.05
C GLN A 224 1.91 -3.56 -16.45
N LEU A 225 2.59 -4.71 -16.49
CA LEU A 225 2.07 -5.96 -15.95
C LEU A 225 2.09 -5.97 -14.41
N GLN A 226 3.11 -5.38 -13.79
CA GLN A 226 3.18 -5.23 -12.32
C GLN A 226 2.05 -4.35 -11.80
N ASN A 227 1.76 -3.24 -12.46
CA ASN A 227 0.63 -2.36 -12.12
C ASN A 227 -0.74 -3.05 -12.27
N SER A 228 -0.79 -4.10 -13.10
CA SER A 228 -1.98 -4.94 -13.27
C SER A 228 -2.01 -6.16 -12.34
N GLY A 229 -1.13 -6.21 -11.33
CA GLY A 229 -1.09 -7.25 -10.30
C GLY A 229 -0.29 -8.51 -10.67
N TYR A 230 0.41 -8.52 -11.80
CA TYR A 230 1.23 -9.69 -12.21
C TYR A 230 2.67 -9.53 -11.72
N LYS A 231 3.14 -10.51 -10.98
CA LYS A 231 4.54 -10.57 -10.53
C LYS A 231 5.44 -10.89 -11.71
N THR A 232 6.17 -9.88 -12.16
CA THR A 232 6.86 -9.90 -13.45
C THR A 232 8.33 -9.57 -13.28
N GLU A 233 9.21 -10.30 -13.95
CA GLU A 233 10.66 -10.10 -13.96
C GLU A 233 11.21 -10.04 -15.39
N VAL A 234 12.37 -9.36 -15.54
CA VAL A 234 13.11 -9.30 -16.80
C VAL A 234 14.37 -10.16 -16.68
N HIS A 235 14.49 -11.12 -17.57
CA HIS A 235 15.63 -12.03 -17.64
C HIS A 235 16.44 -11.77 -18.91
N LYS A 236 17.77 -11.77 -18.79
CA LYS A 236 18.65 -11.77 -19.96
C LYS A 236 18.67 -13.17 -20.56
N ILE A 237 18.39 -13.27 -21.85
CA ILE A 237 18.42 -14.54 -22.60
C ILE A 237 19.24 -14.35 -23.88
N ASN A 238 19.82 -15.44 -24.37
CA ASN A 238 20.41 -15.49 -25.69
C ASN A 238 19.48 -16.26 -26.65
N SER A 239 19.14 -15.65 -27.77
CA SER A 239 18.33 -16.29 -28.82
C SER A 239 18.95 -15.99 -30.16
N ASN A 240 19.31 -17.03 -30.89
CA ASN A 240 19.94 -16.92 -32.21
C ASN A 240 21.15 -15.96 -32.24
N GLY A 241 22.05 -16.07 -31.25
CA GLY A 241 23.24 -15.22 -31.12
C GLY A 241 22.98 -13.79 -30.66
N LYS A 242 21.73 -13.39 -30.44
CA LYS A 242 21.36 -12.05 -29.97
C LYS A 242 21.00 -12.08 -28.48
N ARG A 243 21.51 -11.10 -27.73
CA ARG A 243 21.12 -10.87 -26.32
C ARG A 243 19.78 -10.16 -26.30
N LEU A 244 18.81 -10.75 -25.64
CA LEU A 244 17.46 -10.21 -25.48
C LEU A 244 17.08 -10.11 -23.98
N HIS A 245 16.12 -9.25 -23.70
CA HIS A 245 15.50 -9.06 -22.40
C HIS A 245 14.10 -9.67 -22.43
N ALA A 246 13.95 -10.88 -21.85
CA ALA A 246 12.68 -11.60 -21.79
C ALA A 246 11.87 -11.15 -20.57
N VAL A 247 10.63 -10.77 -20.78
CA VAL A 247 9.67 -10.44 -19.73
C VAL A 247 8.91 -11.71 -19.34
N ARG A 248 9.04 -12.14 -18.08
CA ARG A 248 8.46 -13.38 -17.56
C ARG A 248 7.58 -13.10 -16.37
N ILE A 249 6.44 -13.78 -16.32
CA ILE A 249 5.48 -13.73 -15.22
C ILE A 249 5.67 -14.98 -14.36
N GLU A 250 5.35 -14.86 -13.09
CA GLU A 250 5.54 -15.81 -12.00
C GLU A 250 5.48 -17.28 -12.34
N ARG A 251 6.03 -18.05 -11.41
CA ARG A 251 6.14 -19.51 -11.49
C ARG A 251 4.83 -20.18 -11.09
N TYR A 252 4.39 -21.12 -11.93
CA TYR A 252 3.18 -21.91 -11.76
C TYR A 252 3.51 -23.39 -11.50
N GLN A 253 2.61 -24.09 -10.81
CA GLN A 253 2.80 -25.50 -10.49
C GLN A 253 2.56 -26.40 -11.69
N SER A 254 1.60 -26.06 -12.55
CA SER A 254 1.25 -26.81 -13.73
C SER A 254 1.34 -25.98 -15.01
N LYS A 255 1.62 -26.67 -16.12
CA LYS A 255 1.60 -26.07 -17.47
C LYS A 255 0.20 -25.53 -17.81
N THR A 256 -0.84 -26.29 -17.47
CA THR A 256 -2.23 -25.94 -17.74
C THR A 256 -2.65 -24.64 -17.03
N GLU A 257 -2.22 -24.45 -15.78
CA GLU A 257 -2.45 -23.21 -15.03
C GLU A 257 -1.76 -22.02 -15.71
N ALA A 258 -0.49 -22.18 -16.09
CA ALA A 258 0.26 -21.15 -16.81
C ALA A 258 -0.36 -20.81 -18.16
N GLU A 259 -0.86 -21.79 -18.91
CA GLU A 259 -1.55 -21.57 -20.19
C GLU A 259 -2.88 -20.85 -20.02
N LYS A 260 -3.65 -21.15 -18.96
CA LYS A 260 -4.90 -20.46 -18.63
C LYS A 260 -4.65 -18.98 -18.39
N ILE A 261 -3.64 -18.67 -17.58
CA ILE A 261 -3.25 -17.29 -17.31
C ILE A 261 -2.69 -16.60 -18.57
N GLY A 262 -1.89 -17.31 -19.37
CA GLY A 262 -1.38 -16.80 -20.65
C GLY A 262 -2.50 -16.41 -21.62
N ARG A 263 -3.56 -17.23 -21.73
CA ARG A 263 -4.74 -16.89 -22.55
C ARG A 263 -5.47 -15.64 -22.01
N SER A 264 -5.59 -15.50 -20.70
CA SER A 264 -6.16 -14.31 -20.08
C SER A 264 -5.33 -13.06 -20.38
N LEU A 265 -4.00 -13.15 -20.35
CA LEU A 265 -3.09 -12.06 -20.72
C LEU A 265 -3.22 -11.68 -22.20
N LYS A 266 -3.34 -12.66 -23.08
CA LYS A 266 -3.56 -12.41 -24.52
C LYS A 266 -4.89 -11.68 -24.75
N SER A 267 -5.97 -12.12 -24.11
CA SER A 267 -7.29 -11.46 -24.20
C SER A 267 -7.28 -10.06 -23.63
N LYS A 268 -6.61 -9.85 -22.47
CA LYS A 268 -6.66 -8.57 -21.73
C LYS A 268 -5.70 -7.51 -22.25
N PHE A 269 -4.53 -7.92 -22.74
CA PHE A 269 -3.45 -7.01 -23.12
C PHE A 269 -2.99 -7.16 -24.58
N GLY A 270 -3.56 -8.09 -25.35
CA GLY A 270 -3.13 -8.39 -26.72
C GLY A 270 -1.73 -9.00 -26.81
N LEU A 271 -1.19 -9.55 -25.70
CA LEU A 271 0.17 -10.06 -25.62
C LEU A 271 0.22 -11.51 -26.04
N ASP A 272 1.09 -11.85 -27.00
CA ASP A 272 1.44 -13.24 -27.25
C ASP A 272 2.28 -13.80 -26.10
N PHE A 273 2.07 -15.08 -25.80
CA PHE A 273 2.75 -15.73 -24.69
C PHE A 273 3.32 -17.10 -25.05
N ARG A 274 4.34 -17.47 -24.31
CA ARG A 274 4.93 -18.82 -24.37
C ARG A 274 5.10 -19.35 -22.94
N VAL A 275 4.59 -20.55 -22.67
CA VAL A 275 4.82 -21.24 -21.41
C VAL A 275 6.14 -22.01 -21.49
N ILE A 276 7.02 -21.79 -20.54
CA ILE A 276 8.38 -22.34 -20.51
C ILE A 276 8.57 -23.12 -19.21
N ASN A 277 9.13 -24.33 -19.32
CA ASN A 277 9.62 -25.04 -18.15
C ASN A 277 11.00 -24.47 -17.78
N SER A 278 11.11 -23.85 -16.63
CA SER A 278 12.35 -23.25 -16.12
C SER A 278 12.52 -23.62 -14.65
N PRO A 279 12.95 -24.85 -14.34
CA PRO A 279 13.28 -25.22 -12.97
C PRO A 279 14.34 -24.28 -12.40
N LYS A 280 14.26 -23.98 -11.07
CA LYS A 280 15.30 -23.19 -10.40
C LYS A 280 16.53 -24.01 -10.19
#